data_5f0146ebec7f41ad031a60166214339a
#
_entry.id   5f0146ebec7f41ad031a60166214339a
#
_cell.length_a   1.000
_cell.length_b   1.000
_cell.length_c   1.000
_cell.angle_alpha   90.00
_cell.angle_beta   90.00
_cell.angle_gamma   90.00
#
_symmetry.space_group_name_H-M   'P 1'
#
loop_
_entity.id
_entity.type
_entity.pdbx_description
1 polymer ?
#
loop_
_entity_poly.entity_id
_entity_poly.type
_entity_poly.pdbx_seq_one_letter_code
_entity_poly.pdbx_strand_id
1 'polypeptide(L)'
;MKNSLLVIFISICTFNTYAKCNLKSSNDILELVKKNHPSITFNEAKGKALESTIEVAGQRPNPELDAESTVGDSVEGNIYRTSVSLKHTFELGGKRDSRINVARNTFKTGMAVAEFENQQTIIDTVIKLHRLRQVYELIPLYKESLDAFNKILRTIKKRKSLSPEQQVEGETLELAVNDYKLKISQLNSERMNLTTHLSFFMGTNCIIPRNALPFTVNLSESFKSDIKIENYSKLKIASLALELAKSNLDLEKSNSYPDLQIGPTYEYEKLNVSQTNNVGIALTMDLPILNINGGGRAKASKDVLAASLNLRNIKQESKLDIQSWVQKYNQYKDSLKTIANKEKLEKKHKKIESLFKRGIISTSLVIESHRQLIEFFNTRFEFENGATEALWNIYKLNGEIENKKL
;
A
#
# COMPACT_ATOMS: atom_id res chain seq x y z
N MET A 1 54.62 33.36 -16.16
CA MET A 1 54.65 31.93 -15.74
C MET A 1 53.22 31.51 -15.56
N LYS A 2 52.69 30.75 -16.53
CA LYS A 2 51.30 30.24 -16.53
C LYS A 2 51.30 28.83 -15.90
N ASN A 3 50.65 28.66 -14.75
CA ASN A 3 50.42 27.34 -14.16
C ASN A 3 49.05 26.84 -14.64
N SER A 4 49.07 25.86 -15.57
CA SER A 4 47.89 25.09 -15.98
C SER A 4 47.63 24.03 -14.96
N LEU A 5 46.52 24.09 -14.23
CA LEU A 5 45.99 23.05 -13.39
C LEU A 5 45.28 21.99 -14.29
N LEU A 6 45.87 20.80 -14.38
CA LEU A 6 45.30 19.65 -15.05
C LEU A 6 44.30 18.98 -14.10
N VAL A 7 42.99 19.19 -14.33
CA VAL A 7 41.94 18.48 -13.58
C VAL A 7 41.72 17.10 -14.22
N ILE A 8 42.23 16.09 -13.55
CA ILE A 8 41.97 14.67 -13.93
C ILE A 8 40.57 14.29 -13.45
N PHE A 9 39.62 14.17 -14.39
CA PHE A 9 38.31 13.55 -14.15
C PHE A 9 38.49 12.03 -14.02
N ILE A 10 38.51 11.52 -12.80
CA ILE A 10 38.41 10.08 -12.53
C ILE A 10 36.92 9.72 -12.69
N SER A 11 36.57 9.17 -13.85
CA SER A 11 35.27 8.55 -14.07
C SER A 11 35.18 7.26 -13.24
N ILE A 12 34.53 7.35 -12.08
CA ILE A 12 34.22 6.18 -11.26
C ILE A 12 33.12 5.41 -12.01
N CYS A 13 33.52 4.40 -12.81
CA CYS A 13 32.61 3.37 -13.27
C CYS A 13 32.11 2.60 -12.04
N THR A 14 30.95 2.95 -11.53
CA THR A 14 30.24 2.13 -10.56
C THR A 14 29.82 0.83 -11.28
N PHE A 15 30.63 -0.21 -11.12
CA PHE A 15 30.18 -1.56 -11.43
C PHE A 15 28.98 -1.85 -10.52
N ASN A 16 27.79 -1.92 -11.10
CA ASN A 16 26.63 -2.50 -10.43
C ASN A 16 26.96 -3.96 -10.12
N THR A 17 27.57 -4.21 -8.99
CA THR A 17 27.67 -5.56 -8.44
C THR A 17 26.27 -6.02 -8.10
N TYR A 18 25.69 -6.88 -8.93
CA TYR A 18 24.48 -7.61 -8.60
C TYR A 18 24.75 -8.34 -7.27
N ALA A 19 24.19 -7.81 -6.18
CA ALA A 19 24.27 -8.47 -4.90
C ALA A 19 23.59 -9.83 -5.05
N LYS A 20 24.35 -10.89 -4.86
CA LYS A 20 23.86 -12.27 -4.93
C LYS A 20 22.97 -12.47 -3.72
N CYS A 21 21.66 -12.22 -3.88
CA CYS A 21 20.70 -12.44 -2.80
C CYS A 21 20.64 -13.93 -2.49
N ASN A 22 20.86 -14.30 -1.25
CA ASN A 22 20.79 -15.70 -0.79
C ASN A 22 19.34 -16.05 -0.43
N LEU A 23 18.44 -16.04 -1.43
CA LEU A 23 17.04 -16.41 -1.26
C LEU A 23 16.93 -17.94 -1.21
N LYS A 24 16.65 -18.47 -0.06
CA LYS A 24 16.46 -19.92 0.16
C LYS A 24 15.00 -20.33 0.22
N SER A 25 14.12 -19.40 0.62
CA SER A 25 12.70 -19.65 0.85
C SER A 25 11.83 -18.46 0.45
N SER A 26 10.53 -18.69 0.30
CA SER A 26 9.54 -17.64 0.09
C SER A 26 9.45 -16.67 1.29
N ASN A 27 9.77 -17.13 2.49
CA ASN A 27 9.83 -16.29 3.66
C ASN A 27 10.98 -15.27 3.57
N ASP A 28 12.14 -15.64 3.03
CA ASP A 28 13.25 -14.69 2.83
C ASP A 28 12.85 -13.55 1.89
N ILE A 29 12.08 -13.88 0.85
CA ILE A 29 11.53 -12.88 -0.09
C ILE A 29 10.56 -11.96 0.65
N LEU A 30 9.64 -12.52 1.43
CA LEU A 30 8.64 -11.76 2.16
C LEU A 30 9.28 -10.80 3.19
N GLU A 31 10.31 -11.25 3.91
CA GLU A 31 11.04 -10.41 4.86
C GLU A 31 11.81 -9.27 4.15
N LEU A 32 12.39 -9.53 2.99
CA LEU A 32 13.01 -8.47 2.20
C LEU A 32 11.98 -7.45 1.71
N VAL A 33 10.79 -7.89 1.30
CA VAL A 33 9.69 -7.01 0.90
C VAL A 33 9.23 -6.16 2.09
N LYS A 34 8.99 -6.76 3.25
CA LYS A 34 8.63 -6.03 4.47
C LYS A 34 9.63 -4.93 4.83
N LYS A 35 10.92 -5.16 4.55
CA LYS A 35 11.99 -4.21 4.86
C LYS A 35 12.19 -3.13 3.80
N ASN A 36 12.08 -3.48 2.53
CA ASN A 36 12.61 -2.65 1.43
C ASN A 36 11.52 -2.17 0.45
N HIS A 37 10.26 -2.63 0.59
CA HIS A 37 9.21 -2.24 -0.35
C HIS A 37 9.04 -0.71 -0.37
N PRO A 38 9.06 -0.07 -1.55
CA PRO A 38 8.99 1.40 -1.63
C PRO A 38 7.79 2.03 -0.92
N SER A 39 6.62 1.37 -0.94
CA SER A 39 5.45 1.87 -0.21
C SER A 39 5.64 1.77 1.31
N ILE A 40 6.31 0.72 1.81
CA ILE A 40 6.55 0.55 3.25
C ILE A 40 7.56 1.60 3.73
N THR A 41 8.67 1.78 3.00
CA THR A 41 9.67 2.82 3.34
C THR A 41 9.10 4.23 3.23
N PHE A 42 8.21 4.47 2.25
CA PHE A 42 7.48 5.73 2.15
C PHE A 42 6.55 5.95 3.34
N ASN A 43 5.79 4.93 3.76
CA ASN A 43 4.89 5.00 4.90
C ASN A 43 5.64 5.26 6.22
N GLU A 44 6.84 4.68 6.39
CA GLU A 44 7.72 4.97 7.52
C GLU A 44 8.19 6.43 7.53
N ALA A 45 8.62 6.95 6.38
CA ALA A 45 9.03 8.35 6.26
C ALA A 45 7.86 9.31 6.52
N LYS A 46 6.67 9.00 6.00
CA LYS A 46 5.43 9.74 6.25
C LYS A 46 5.05 9.70 7.73
N GLY A 47 5.24 8.56 8.39
CA GLY A 47 5.04 8.42 9.83
C GLY A 47 5.91 9.38 10.64
N LYS A 48 7.21 9.46 10.34
CA LYS A 48 8.14 10.41 10.99
C LYS A 48 7.73 11.87 10.74
N ALA A 49 7.28 12.19 9.52
CA ALA A 49 6.78 13.54 9.22
C ALA A 49 5.52 13.88 10.03
N LEU A 50 4.59 12.93 10.19
CA LEU A 50 3.40 13.11 11.02
C LEU A 50 3.76 13.23 12.50
N GLU A 51 4.75 12.50 13.00
CA GLU A 51 5.26 12.62 14.36
C GLU A 51 5.77 14.03 14.66
N SER A 52 6.55 14.62 13.73
CA SER A 52 7.06 15.98 13.84
C SER A 52 5.95 17.04 13.90
N THR A 53 4.75 16.75 13.39
CA THR A 53 3.61 17.69 13.53
C THR A 53 3.18 17.90 14.98
N ILE A 54 3.50 16.96 15.89
CA ILE A 54 3.22 17.09 17.33
C ILE A 54 4.09 18.21 17.92
N GLU A 55 5.36 18.28 17.53
CA GLU A 55 6.27 19.34 17.96
C GLU A 55 5.81 20.70 17.41
N VAL A 56 5.44 20.74 16.12
CA VAL A 56 4.88 21.97 15.51
C VAL A 56 3.63 22.46 16.26
N ALA A 57 2.70 21.54 16.58
CA ALA A 57 1.50 21.87 17.33
C ALA A 57 1.79 22.36 18.76
N GLY A 58 2.92 21.95 19.33
CA GLY A 58 3.41 22.36 20.65
C GLY A 58 4.12 23.70 20.68
N GLN A 59 4.44 24.31 19.55
CA GLN A 59 5.11 25.62 19.51
C GLN A 59 4.22 26.72 20.07
N ARG A 60 4.84 27.64 20.80
CA ARG A 60 4.18 28.85 21.31
C ARG A 60 4.31 29.97 20.28
N PRO A 61 3.36 30.90 20.23
CA PRO A 61 3.50 32.11 19.42
C PRO A 61 4.77 32.89 19.82
N ASN A 62 5.44 33.45 18.81
CA ASN A 62 6.57 34.34 19.07
C ASN A 62 6.11 35.64 19.68
N PRO A 63 6.96 36.34 20.51
CA PRO A 63 6.71 37.69 20.89
C PRO A 63 6.56 38.62 19.68
N GLU A 64 5.66 39.55 19.74
CA GLU A 64 5.39 40.55 18.70
C GLU A 64 5.99 41.89 19.12
N LEU A 65 6.77 42.50 18.24
CA LEU A 65 7.34 43.82 18.40
C LEU A 65 6.54 44.82 17.54
N ASP A 66 5.81 45.73 18.20
CA ASP A 66 5.11 46.83 17.55
C ASP A 66 5.93 48.09 17.73
N ALA A 67 6.16 48.83 16.62
CA ALA A 67 6.77 50.15 16.64
C ALA A 67 5.98 51.08 15.75
N GLU A 68 5.52 52.13 16.30
CA GLU A 68 4.77 53.18 15.58
C GLU A 68 5.42 54.53 15.80
N SER A 69 5.53 55.33 14.71
CA SER A 69 5.99 56.72 14.78
C SER A 69 5.03 57.60 14.01
N THR A 70 4.49 58.58 14.65
CA THR A 70 3.54 59.54 14.07
C THR A 70 4.07 60.97 14.21
N VAL A 71 3.81 61.80 13.20
CA VAL A 71 4.08 63.25 13.22
C VAL A 71 2.77 63.94 12.94
N GLY A 72 2.44 64.92 13.76
CA GLY A 72 1.24 65.71 13.61
C GLY A 72 1.48 67.20 13.97
N ASP A 73 0.55 68.06 13.63
CA ASP A 73 0.57 69.47 13.94
C ASP A 73 -0.46 69.76 15.07
N SER A 74 -0.08 70.61 16.00
CA SER A 74 -0.98 71.11 17.05
C SER A 74 -0.88 72.60 17.13
N VAL A 75 -1.74 73.23 17.92
CA VAL A 75 -1.71 74.69 18.20
C VAL A 75 -0.40 75.11 18.86
N GLU A 76 0.32 74.17 19.53
CA GLU A 76 1.60 74.40 20.20
C GLU A 76 2.81 74.04 19.33
N GLY A 77 2.57 73.65 18.04
CA GLY A 77 3.63 73.25 17.04
C GLY A 77 3.59 71.77 16.73
N ASN A 78 4.67 71.25 16.10
CA ASN A 78 4.74 69.88 15.65
C ASN A 78 4.83 68.91 16.83
N ILE A 79 4.04 67.82 16.74
CA ILE A 79 4.02 66.70 17.70
C ILE A 79 4.73 65.51 17.05
N TYR A 80 5.75 64.98 17.71
CA TYR A 80 6.39 63.72 17.37
C TYR A 80 6.06 62.70 18.44
N ARG A 81 5.39 61.61 18.05
CA ARG A 81 5.10 60.49 18.96
C ARG A 81 5.69 59.23 18.42
N THR A 82 6.48 58.53 19.22
CA THR A 82 7.02 57.20 18.92
C THR A 82 6.67 56.25 20.05
N SER A 83 6.03 55.14 19.71
CA SER A 83 5.72 54.08 20.65
C SER A 83 6.39 52.76 20.23
N VAL A 84 6.87 52.01 21.18
CA VAL A 84 7.43 50.68 21.01
C VAL A 84 6.85 49.76 22.06
N SER A 85 6.31 48.64 21.65
CA SER A 85 5.79 47.59 22.58
C SER A 85 6.29 46.21 22.20
N LEU A 86 6.62 45.39 23.19
CA LEU A 86 7.00 43.98 23.00
C LEU A 86 5.96 43.14 23.76
N LYS A 87 5.09 42.46 23.01
CA LYS A 87 3.96 41.69 23.57
C LYS A 87 4.18 40.21 23.42
N HIS A 88 3.83 39.43 24.43
CA HIS A 88 3.78 37.97 24.36
C HIS A 88 2.33 37.48 24.36
N THR A 89 2.02 36.54 23.46
CA THR A 89 0.68 35.95 23.33
C THR A 89 0.51 34.79 24.29
N PHE A 90 -0.46 34.87 25.19
CA PHE A 90 -0.91 33.79 26.05
C PHE A 90 -2.18 33.19 25.45
N GLU A 91 -2.06 31.98 24.93
CA GLU A 91 -3.18 31.23 24.37
C GLU A 91 -4.10 30.75 25.50
N LEU A 92 -5.32 31.26 25.54
CA LEU A 92 -6.30 30.85 26.54
C LEU A 92 -7.17 29.68 26.06
N GLY A 93 -7.98 29.11 26.98
CA GLY A 93 -8.90 28.02 26.65
C GLY A 93 -8.23 26.66 26.31
N GLY A 94 -6.95 26.51 26.62
CA GLY A 94 -6.24 25.25 26.36
C GLY A 94 -5.98 24.95 24.89
N LYS A 95 -5.93 25.98 24.02
CA LYS A 95 -5.72 25.86 22.57
C LYS A 95 -4.48 25.02 22.21
N ARG A 96 -3.35 25.28 22.87
CA ARG A 96 -2.10 24.58 22.64
C ARG A 96 -2.24 23.08 22.92
N ASP A 97 -2.85 22.70 24.05
CA ASP A 97 -3.03 21.29 24.41
C ASP A 97 -4.00 20.60 23.45
N SER A 98 -5.06 21.31 23.04
CA SER A 98 -6.01 20.81 22.04
C SER A 98 -5.32 20.59 20.68
N ARG A 99 -4.45 21.53 20.21
CA ARG A 99 -3.66 21.34 18.98
C ARG A 99 -2.73 20.14 19.07
N ILE A 100 -2.04 19.96 20.20
CA ILE A 100 -1.17 18.81 20.44
C ILE A 100 -1.97 17.50 20.38
N ASN A 101 -3.19 17.47 20.97
CA ASN A 101 -4.05 16.29 20.95
C ASN A 101 -4.54 15.97 19.54
N VAL A 102 -4.90 16.97 18.73
CA VAL A 102 -5.25 16.79 17.31
C VAL A 102 -4.06 16.22 16.55
N ALA A 103 -2.87 16.80 16.67
CA ALA A 103 -1.66 16.32 16.00
C ALA A 103 -1.32 14.88 16.41
N ARG A 104 -1.42 14.55 17.71
CA ARG A 104 -1.18 13.18 18.21
C ARG A 104 -2.18 12.17 17.63
N ASN A 105 -3.46 12.52 17.56
CA ASN A 105 -4.48 11.62 16.99
C ASN A 105 -4.38 11.55 15.46
N THR A 106 -3.94 12.61 14.79
CA THR A 106 -3.58 12.58 13.36
C THR A 106 -2.42 11.62 13.10
N PHE A 107 -1.37 11.69 13.91
CA PHE A 107 -0.24 10.75 13.84
C PHE A 107 -0.69 9.30 14.04
N LYS A 108 -1.46 9.01 15.11
CA LYS A 108 -1.96 7.66 15.39
C LYS A 108 -2.82 7.12 14.24
N THR A 109 -3.71 7.95 13.68
CA THR A 109 -4.57 7.57 12.55
C THR A 109 -3.73 7.31 11.30
N GLY A 110 -2.76 8.18 11.01
CA GLY A 110 -1.84 8.02 9.88
C GLY A 110 -1.01 6.73 9.98
N MET A 111 -0.51 6.39 11.17
CA MET A 111 0.21 5.13 11.41
C MET A 111 -0.69 3.90 11.22
N ALA A 112 -1.95 3.95 11.65
CA ALA A 112 -2.88 2.85 11.43
C ALA A 112 -3.23 2.66 9.94
N VAL A 113 -3.33 3.75 9.17
CA VAL A 113 -3.49 3.69 7.72
C VAL A 113 -2.25 3.07 7.07
N ALA A 114 -1.05 3.50 7.45
CA ALA A 114 0.20 2.93 6.96
C ALA A 114 0.31 1.42 7.24
N GLU A 115 -0.06 0.99 8.45
CA GLU A 115 -0.13 -0.43 8.82
C GLU A 115 -1.07 -1.22 7.91
N PHE A 116 -2.27 -0.69 7.63
CA PHE A 116 -3.23 -1.32 6.73
C PHE A 116 -2.70 -1.44 5.30
N GLU A 117 -2.05 -0.40 4.77
CA GLU A 117 -1.43 -0.40 3.43
C GLU A 117 -0.27 -1.39 3.36
N ASN A 118 0.55 -1.48 4.42
CA ASN A 118 1.65 -2.45 4.50
C ASN A 118 1.11 -3.89 4.50
N GLN A 119 0.03 -4.16 5.22
CA GLN A 119 -0.65 -5.47 5.20
C GLN A 119 -1.19 -5.83 3.81
N GLN A 120 -1.71 -4.85 3.07
CA GLN A 120 -2.17 -5.08 1.69
C GLN A 120 -0.98 -5.39 0.74
N THR A 121 0.15 -4.72 0.92
CA THR A 121 1.39 -4.99 0.19
C THR A 121 1.90 -6.42 0.42
N ILE A 122 1.79 -6.92 1.65
CA ILE A 122 2.13 -8.32 2.00
C ILE A 122 1.24 -9.30 1.21
N ILE A 123 -0.07 -9.09 1.21
CA ILE A 123 -1.03 -9.96 0.48
C ILE A 123 -0.71 -9.97 -1.02
N ASP A 124 -0.52 -8.78 -1.62
CA ASP A 124 -0.20 -8.66 -3.04
C ASP A 124 1.12 -9.39 -3.40
N THR A 125 2.12 -9.27 -2.55
CA THR A 125 3.38 -10.00 -2.70
C THR A 125 3.18 -11.51 -2.68
N VAL A 126 2.42 -12.02 -1.72
CA VAL A 126 2.14 -13.46 -1.59
C VAL A 126 1.43 -14.00 -2.83
N ILE A 127 0.41 -13.29 -3.31
CA ILE A 127 -0.33 -13.68 -4.53
C ILE A 127 0.62 -13.70 -5.74
N LYS A 128 1.49 -12.69 -5.90
CA LYS A 128 2.46 -12.64 -6.99
C LYS A 128 3.50 -13.78 -6.91
N LEU A 129 3.93 -14.17 -5.72
CA LEU A 129 4.84 -15.30 -5.53
C LEU A 129 4.18 -16.63 -5.96
N HIS A 130 2.94 -16.87 -5.55
CA HIS A 130 2.19 -18.04 -6.01
C HIS A 130 1.98 -18.02 -7.52
N ARG A 131 1.61 -16.86 -8.08
CA ARG A 131 1.42 -16.73 -9.52
C ARG A 131 2.71 -16.96 -10.31
N LEU A 132 3.85 -16.46 -9.81
CA LEU A 132 5.15 -16.72 -10.44
C LEU A 132 5.49 -18.22 -10.47
N ARG A 133 5.24 -18.95 -9.37
CA ARG A 133 5.38 -20.41 -9.32
C ARG A 133 4.50 -21.09 -10.38
N GLN A 134 3.23 -20.70 -10.46
CA GLN A 134 2.26 -21.27 -11.39
C GLN A 134 2.68 -21.04 -12.86
N VAL A 135 3.20 -19.87 -13.19
CA VAL A 135 3.75 -19.58 -14.53
C VAL A 135 4.95 -20.48 -14.84
N TYR A 136 5.83 -20.72 -13.86
CA TYR A 136 6.94 -21.68 -14.02
C TYR A 136 6.46 -23.13 -14.20
N GLU A 137 5.28 -23.50 -13.72
CA GLU A 137 4.68 -24.82 -13.94
C GLU A 137 3.92 -24.91 -15.27
N LEU A 138 3.25 -23.84 -15.71
CA LEU A 138 2.47 -23.82 -16.96
C LEU A 138 3.36 -23.84 -18.21
N ILE A 139 4.46 -23.09 -18.24
CA ILE A 139 5.33 -23.01 -19.41
C ILE A 139 5.81 -24.39 -19.89
N PRO A 140 6.31 -25.30 -19.03
CA PRO A 140 6.67 -26.65 -19.45
C PRO A 140 5.50 -27.45 -20.02
N LEU A 141 4.29 -27.33 -19.44
CA LEU A 141 3.10 -28.05 -19.92
C LEU A 141 2.73 -27.61 -21.35
N TYR A 142 2.73 -26.31 -21.62
CA TYR A 142 2.50 -25.78 -22.97
C TYR A 142 3.60 -26.20 -23.95
N LYS A 143 4.87 -26.22 -23.51
CA LYS A 143 6.00 -26.68 -24.35
C LYS A 143 5.90 -28.16 -24.67
N GLU A 144 5.58 -29.02 -23.72
CA GLU A 144 5.37 -30.46 -23.94
C GLU A 144 4.25 -30.69 -24.95
N SER A 145 3.14 -30.02 -24.84
CA SER A 145 2.02 -30.08 -25.78
C SER A 145 2.43 -29.59 -27.16
N LEU A 146 3.15 -28.47 -27.24
CA LEU A 146 3.65 -27.90 -28.49
C LEU A 146 4.62 -28.90 -29.21
N ASP A 147 5.51 -29.54 -28.45
CA ASP A 147 6.44 -30.55 -29.01
C ASP A 147 5.70 -31.78 -29.50
N ALA A 148 4.67 -32.25 -28.78
CA ALA A 148 3.81 -33.35 -29.23
C ALA A 148 3.09 -32.99 -30.53
N PHE A 149 2.47 -31.82 -30.63
CA PHE A 149 1.77 -31.36 -31.82
C PHE A 149 2.70 -31.19 -33.04
N ASN A 150 3.88 -30.61 -32.83
CA ASN A 150 4.89 -30.48 -33.88
C ASN A 150 5.33 -31.84 -34.41
N LYS A 151 5.50 -32.88 -33.57
CA LYS A 151 5.83 -34.23 -34.01
C LYS A 151 4.74 -34.84 -34.90
N ILE A 152 3.47 -34.67 -34.48
CA ILE A 152 2.33 -35.16 -35.28
C ILE A 152 2.25 -34.42 -36.61
N LEU A 153 2.35 -33.09 -36.60
CA LEU A 153 2.29 -32.26 -37.80
C LEU A 153 3.39 -32.64 -38.82
N ARG A 154 4.61 -32.88 -38.33
CA ARG A 154 5.72 -33.37 -39.18
C ARG A 154 5.40 -34.72 -39.80
N THR A 155 4.72 -35.61 -39.08
CA THR A 155 4.33 -36.94 -39.60
C THR A 155 3.24 -36.82 -40.67
N ILE A 156 2.27 -35.94 -40.51
CA ILE A 156 1.21 -35.65 -41.50
C ILE A 156 1.87 -35.05 -42.77
N LYS A 157 2.71 -34.01 -42.63
CA LYS A 157 3.38 -33.33 -43.76
C LYS A 157 4.35 -34.20 -44.56
N LYS A 158 4.82 -35.33 -44.02
CA LYS A 158 5.69 -36.28 -44.74
C LYS A 158 4.92 -37.26 -45.65
N ARG A 159 3.60 -37.35 -45.55
CA ARG A 159 2.79 -38.25 -46.41
C ARG A 159 2.69 -37.68 -47.81
N LYS A 160 2.84 -38.54 -48.83
CA LYS A 160 2.80 -38.14 -50.26
C LYS A 160 1.43 -37.71 -50.73
N SER A 161 0.35 -38.25 -50.16
CA SER A 161 -1.02 -37.84 -50.40
C SER A 161 -1.78 -37.86 -49.06
N LEU A 162 -2.65 -36.90 -48.87
CA LEU A 162 -3.51 -36.76 -47.71
C LEU A 162 -4.98 -36.90 -48.14
N SER A 163 -5.77 -37.63 -47.39
CA SER A 163 -7.22 -37.56 -47.53
C SER A 163 -7.74 -36.17 -47.10
N PRO A 164 -8.93 -35.74 -47.57
CA PRO A 164 -9.51 -34.46 -47.10
C PRO A 164 -9.59 -34.35 -45.60
N GLU A 165 -9.90 -35.42 -44.90
CA GLU A 165 -9.95 -35.49 -43.43
C GLU A 165 -8.57 -35.24 -42.83
N GLN A 166 -7.49 -35.86 -43.40
CA GLN A 166 -6.12 -35.64 -42.92
C GLN A 166 -5.60 -34.23 -43.20
N GLN A 167 -6.08 -33.57 -44.27
CA GLN A 167 -5.77 -32.17 -44.53
C GLN A 167 -6.36 -31.26 -43.44
N VAL A 168 -7.65 -31.41 -43.15
CA VAL A 168 -8.35 -30.64 -42.07
C VAL A 168 -7.72 -30.92 -40.71
N GLU A 169 -7.34 -32.17 -40.41
CA GLU A 169 -6.64 -32.54 -39.20
C GLU A 169 -5.29 -31.82 -39.08
N GLY A 170 -4.53 -31.73 -40.17
CA GLY A 170 -3.28 -31.01 -40.24
C GLY A 170 -3.41 -29.50 -40.01
N GLU A 171 -4.42 -28.88 -40.65
CA GLU A 171 -4.74 -27.46 -40.48
C GLU A 171 -5.19 -27.13 -39.05
N THR A 172 -6.04 -27.95 -38.44
CA THR A 172 -6.46 -27.82 -37.05
C THR A 172 -5.26 -27.92 -36.10
N LEU A 173 -4.36 -28.83 -36.36
CA LEU A 173 -3.14 -28.99 -35.56
C LEU A 173 -2.20 -27.79 -35.70
N GLU A 174 -2.11 -27.20 -36.91
CA GLU A 174 -1.30 -26.00 -37.16
C GLU A 174 -1.84 -24.80 -36.42
N LEU A 175 -3.15 -24.64 -36.36
CA LEU A 175 -3.82 -23.63 -35.51
C LEU A 175 -3.50 -23.82 -34.02
N ALA A 176 -3.59 -25.06 -33.54
CA ALA A 176 -3.24 -25.39 -32.16
C ALA A 176 -1.76 -25.10 -31.82
N VAL A 177 -0.84 -25.42 -32.74
CA VAL A 177 0.59 -25.10 -32.63
C VAL A 177 0.80 -23.57 -32.49
N ASN A 178 0.13 -22.79 -33.30
CA ASN A 178 0.28 -21.33 -33.28
C ASN A 178 -0.34 -20.72 -32.02
N ASP A 179 -1.50 -21.18 -31.59
CA ASP A 179 -2.11 -20.74 -30.31
C ASP A 179 -1.17 -21.03 -29.13
N TYR A 180 -0.58 -22.21 -29.07
CA TYR A 180 0.32 -22.56 -27.95
C TYR A 180 1.62 -21.76 -27.96
N LYS A 181 2.14 -21.40 -29.13
CA LYS A 181 3.28 -20.47 -29.23
C LYS A 181 2.92 -19.09 -28.64
N LEU A 182 1.74 -18.57 -28.97
CA LEU A 182 1.26 -17.29 -28.43
C LEU A 182 1.09 -17.37 -26.90
N LYS A 183 0.50 -18.45 -26.39
CA LYS A 183 0.35 -18.68 -24.94
C LYS A 183 1.70 -18.76 -24.21
N ILE A 184 2.68 -19.46 -24.78
CA ILE A 184 4.04 -19.51 -24.20
C ILE A 184 4.68 -18.11 -24.18
N SER A 185 4.51 -17.32 -25.26
CA SER A 185 5.00 -15.93 -25.29
C SER A 185 4.34 -15.08 -24.23
N GLN A 186 3.02 -15.16 -24.08
CA GLN A 186 2.26 -14.47 -23.04
C GLN A 186 2.75 -14.83 -21.63
N LEU A 187 2.91 -16.13 -21.34
CA LEU A 187 3.40 -16.60 -20.03
C LEU A 187 4.86 -16.17 -19.77
N ASN A 188 5.71 -16.10 -20.79
CA ASN A 188 7.06 -15.57 -20.63
C ASN A 188 7.07 -14.06 -20.32
N SER A 189 6.19 -13.29 -20.97
CA SER A 189 6.01 -11.86 -20.66
C SER A 189 5.49 -11.68 -19.23
N GLU A 190 4.48 -12.46 -18.82
CA GLU A 190 3.96 -12.44 -17.47
C GLU A 190 5.04 -12.80 -16.43
N ARG A 191 5.84 -13.84 -16.70
CA ARG A 191 6.96 -14.22 -15.84
C ARG A 191 7.95 -13.07 -15.67
N MET A 192 8.31 -12.40 -16.75
CA MET A 192 9.23 -11.26 -16.71
C MET A 192 8.65 -10.12 -15.89
N ASN A 193 7.40 -9.78 -16.10
CA ASN A 193 6.70 -8.73 -15.33
C ASN A 193 6.66 -9.06 -13.84
N LEU A 194 6.26 -10.27 -13.46
CA LEU A 194 6.22 -10.71 -12.06
C LEU A 194 7.61 -10.67 -11.42
N THR A 195 8.64 -11.14 -12.13
CA THR A 195 10.02 -11.12 -11.62
C THR A 195 10.52 -9.69 -11.42
N THR A 196 10.25 -8.79 -12.36
CA THR A 196 10.62 -7.38 -12.26
C THR A 196 9.91 -6.69 -11.09
N HIS A 197 8.60 -6.89 -10.94
CA HIS A 197 7.84 -6.33 -9.82
C HIS A 197 8.34 -6.84 -8.46
N LEU A 198 8.55 -8.15 -8.33
CA LEU A 198 9.05 -8.73 -7.08
C LEU A 198 10.47 -8.26 -6.76
N SER A 199 11.35 -8.11 -7.76
CA SER A 199 12.69 -7.54 -7.57
C SER A 199 12.61 -6.08 -7.09
N PHE A 200 11.73 -5.29 -7.67
CA PHE A 200 11.47 -3.93 -7.24
C PHE A 200 10.94 -3.88 -5.80
N PHE A 201 10.02 -4.78 -5.44
CA PHE A 201 9.46 -4.86 -4.08
C PHE A 201 10.52 -5.25 -3.03
N MET A 202 11.49 -6.09 -3.40
CA MET A 202 12.60 -6.42 -2.53
C MET A 202 13.65 -5.30 -2.42
N GLY A 203 13.54 -4.24 -3.23
CA GLY A 203 14.52 -3.15 -3.29
C GLY A 203 15.88 -3.57 -3.82
N THR A 204 15.95 -4.68 -4.56
CA THR A 204 17.20 -5.26 -5.03
C THR A 204 17.01 -5.92 -6.40
N ASN A 205 18.04 -5.90 -7.25
CA ASN A 205 18.04 -6.62 -8.54
C ASN A 205 18.36 -8.12 -8.34
N CYS A 206 17.61 -8.78 -7.46
CA CYS A 206 17.79 -10.19 -7.18
C CYS A 206 17.08 -11.08 -8.19
N ILE A 207 17.74 -12.14 -8.63
CA ILE A 207 17.09 -13.22 -9.36
C ILE A 207 16.41 -14.13 -8.33
N ILE A 208 15.10 -14.28 -8.43
CA ILE A 208 14.33 -15.19 -7.59
C ILE A 208 14.52 -16.61 -8.09
N PRO A 209 15.18 -17.49 -7.34
CA PRO A 209 15.36 -18.87 -7.76
C PRO A 209 14.01 -19.64 -7.61
N ARG A 210 13.77 -20.56 -8.52
CA ARG A 210 12.50 -21.33 -8.54
C ARG A 210 12.23 -22.09 -7.24
N ASN A 211 13.27 -22.58 -6.57
CA ASN A 211 13.16 -23.30 -5.29
C ASN A 211 12.85 -22.40 -4.09
N ALA A 212 12.95 -21.07 -4.24
CA ALA A 212 12.51 -20.12 -3.21
C ALA A 212 11.02 -19.74 -3.32
N LEU A 213 10.32 -20.23 -4.35
CA LEU A 213 8.89 -19.94 -4.51
C LEU A 213 8.05 -20.87 -3.62
N PRO A 214 6.85 -20.44 -3.17
CA PRO A 214 5.97 -21.25 -2.34
C PRO A 214 5.51 -22.51 -3.10
N PHE A 215 5.42 -23.65 -2.42
CA PHE A 215 5.04 -24.91 -3.08
C PHE A 215 3.55 -24.95 -3.45
N THR A 216 2.69 -24.81 -2.46
CA THR A 216 1.22 -24.85 -2.62
C THR A 216 0.57 -24.01 -1.53
N VAL A 217 -0.73 -23.79 -1.67
CA VAL A 217 -1.53 -23.16 -0.61
C VAL A 217 -1.59 -24.05 0.61
N ASN A 218 -1.44 -23.48 1.79
CA ASN A 218 -1.71 -24.19 3.03
C ASN A 218 -3.21 -24.40 3.21
N LEU A 219 -3.65 -25.65 3.00
CA LEU A 219 -5.05 -26.07 3.14
C LEU A 219 -5.32 -26.75 4.50
N SER A 220 -4.38 -26.74 5.43
CA SER A 220 -4.54 -27.35 6.76
C SER A 220 -5.34 -26.50 7.73
N GLU A 221 -5.34 -25.18 7.52
CA GLU A 221 -6.04 -24.25 8.40
C GLU A 221 -7.56 -24.50 8.41
N SER A 222 -8.17 -24.28 9.57
CA SER A 222 -9.61 -24.39 9.77
C SER A 222 -10.10 -23.20 10.57
N PHE A 223 -11.03 -22.44 10.00
CA PHE A 223 -11.59 -21.27 10.62
C PHE A 223 -13.05 -21.50 10.99
N LYS A 224 -13.41 -21.10 12.19
CA LYS A 224 -14.80 -20.98 12.63
C LYS A 224 -15.28 -19.55 12.32
N SER A 225 -16.57 -19.38 12.11
CA SER A 225 -17.17 -18.07 11.78
C SER A 225 -17.06 -17.04 12.93
N ASP A 226 -16.64 -17.47 14.12
CA ASP A 226 -16.57 -16.62 15.33
C ASP A 226 -15.15 -16.05 15.54
N ILE A 227 -14.63 -15.38 14.51
CA ILE A 227 -13.31 -14.75 14.55
C ILE A 227 -13.46 -13.36 15.21
N LYS A 228 -12.55 -13.07 16.16
CA LYS A 228 -12.49 -11.75 16.79
C LYS A 228 -11.91 -10.73 15.83
N ILE A 229 -12.68 -9.67 15.54
CA ILE A 229 -12.29 -8.59 14.63
C ILE A 229 -11.62 -7.39 15.34
N GLU A 230 -11.35 -7.52 16.63
CA GLU A 230 -10.86 -6.39 17.48
C GLU A 230 -9.51 -5.84 16.98
N ASN A 231 -8.68 -6.69 16.39
CA ASN A 231 -7.36 -6.31 15.87
C ASN A 231 -7.36 -5.92 14.38
N TYR A 232 -8.54 -5.84 13.77
CA TYR A 232 -8.61 -5.49 12.35
C TYR A 232 -8.23 -4.02 12.12
N SER A 233 -7.21 -3.79 11.30
CA SER A 233 -6.63 -2.47 11.05
C SER A 233 -7.65 -1.44 10.55
N LYS A 234 -8.61 -1.84 9.69
CA LYS A 234 -9.69 -0.96 9.21
C LYS A 234 -10.59 -0.48 10.36
N LEU A 235 -10.88 -1.35 11.33
CA LEU A 235 -11.66 -0.99 12.52
C LEU A 235 -10.85 -0.07 13.45
N LYS A 236 -9.55 -0.33 13.60
CA LYS A 236 -8.61 0.53 14.34
C LYS A 236 -8.55 1.93 13.71
N ILE A 237 -8.45 2.04 12.39
CA ILE A 237 -8.48 3.32 11.67
C ILE A 237 -9.78 4.08 11.96
N ALA A 238 -10.94 3.42 11.86
CA ALA A 238 -12.23 4.06 12.09
C ALA A 238 -12.40 4.54 13.55
N SER A 239 -11.88 3.78 14.53
CA SER A 239 -11.90 4.19 15.93
C SER A 239 -11.00 5.40 16.20
N LEU A 240 -9.79 5.41 15.64
CA LEU A 240 -8.85 6.53 15.74
C LEU A 240 -9.36 7.78 15.01
N ALA A 241 -10.06 7.61 13.88
CA ALA A 241 -10.73 8.71 13.19
C ALA A 241 -11.83 9.35 14.04
N LEU A 242 -12.57 8.55 14.83
CA LEU A 242 -13.54 9.09 15.79
C LEU A 242 -12.84 9.87 16.93
N GLU A 243 -11.71 9.37 17.45
CA GLU A 243 -10.91 10.08 18.45
C GLU A 243 -10.36 11.40 17.90
N LEU A 244 -9.89 11.39 16.64
CA LEU A 244 -9.43 12.60 15.96
C LEU A 244 -10.57 13.61 15.80
N ALA A 245 -11.76 13.17 15.39
CA ALA A 245 -12.93 14.05 15.27
C ALA A 245 -13.32 14.68 16.61
N LYS A 246 -13.25 13.93 17.72
CA LYS A 246 -13.47 14.46 19.07
C LYS A 246 -12.42 15.49 19.45
N SER A 247 -11.15 15.22 19.17
CA SER A 247 -10.06 16.18 19.44
C SER A 247 -10.22 17.48 18.64
N ASN A 248 -10.68 17.38 17.38
CA ASN A 248 -11.01 18.57 16.58
C ASN A 248 -12.18 19.37 17.21
N LEU A 249 -13.21 18.70 17.72
CA LEU A 249 -14.31 19.37 18.43
C LEU A 249 -13.78 20.09 19.67
N ASP A 250 -12.87 19.50 20.43
CA ASP A 250 -12.29 20.13 21.60
C ASP A 250 -11.39 21.32 21.23
N LEU A 251 -10.66 21.23 20.13
CA LEU A 251 -9.92 22.37 19.57
C LEU A 251 -10.87 23.52 19.16
N GLU A 252 -11.98 23.21 18.50
CA GLU A 252 -12.97 24.23 18.12
C GLU A 252 -13.65 24.88 19.34
N LYS A 253 -13.82 24.14 20.44
CA LYS A 253 -14.23 24.71 21.71
C LYS A 253 -13.15 25.64 22.30
N SER A 254 -11.89 25.22 22.25
CA SER A 254 -10.75 26.02 22.70
C SER A 254 -10.63 27.33 21.90
N ASN A 255 -10.86 27.25 20.57
CA ASN A 255 -10.83 28.42 19.67
C ASN A 255 -11.95 29.46 19.97
N SER A 256 -12.93 29.13 20.83
CA SER A 256 -13.95 30.09 21.28
C SER A 256 -13.41 31.06 22.35
N TYR A 257 -12.25 30.77 22.93
CA TYR A 257 -11.62 31.66 23.91
C TYR A 257 -10.69 32.65 23.19
N PRO A 258 -10.60 33.92 23.64
CA PRO A 258 -9.65 34.88 23.08
C PRO A 258 -8.22 34.53 23.49
N ASP A 259 -7.25 35.08 22.78
CA ASP A 259 -5.86 35.10 23.23
C ASP A 259 -5.57 36.41 23.96
N LEU A 260 -4.68 36.36 24.93
CA LEU A 260 -4.26 37.55 25.69
C LEU A 260 -2.82 37.86 25.28
N GLN A 261 -2.63 39.09 24.76
CA GLN A 261 -1.29 39.64 24.52
C GLN A 261 -0.96 40.61 25.64
N ILE A 262 0.20 40.46 26.25
CA ILE A 262 0.65 41.35 27.32
C ILE A 262 2.16 41.59 27.20
N GLY A 263 2.59 42.81 27.46
CA GLY A 263 3.99 43.16 27.48
C GLY A 263 4.29 44.62 27.81
N PRO A 264 5.56 44.98 28.00
CA PRO A 264 5.97 46.35 28.23
C PRO A 264 5.75 47.24 27.00
N THR A 265 5.43 48.49 27.26
CA THR A 265 5.38 49.56 26.22
C THR A 265 6.16 50.75 26.69
N TYR A 266 6.81 51.40 25.73
CA TYR A 266 7.50 52.69 25.90
C TYR A 266 6.95 53.66 24.87
N GLU A 267 6.61 54.87 25.31
CA GLU A 267 6.11 55.98 24.48
C GLU A 267 6.94 57.23 24.72
N TYR A 268 7.45 57.77 23.63
CA TYR A 268 8.15 59.03 23.61
C TYR A 268 7.30 60.04 22.83
N GLU A 269 6.99 61.16 23.49
CA GLU A 269 6.28 62.27 22.86
C GLU A 269 7.10 63.56 23.02
N LYS A 270 7.28 64.30 21.93
CA LYS A 270 7.96 65.58 21.85
C LYS A 270 7.06 66.62 21.24
N LEU A 271 6.81 67.68 22.00
CA LEU A 271 6.23 68.93 21.55
C LEU A 271 7.33 70.00 21.52
N ASN A 272 7.08 71.17 20.88
CA ASN A 272 8.09 72.25 20.79
C ASN A 272 8.64 72.71 22.14
N VAL A 273 7.86 72.66 23.20
CA VAL A 273 8.18 73.14 24.57
C VAL A 273 8.24 72.03 25.63
N SER A 274 7.85 70.77 25.33
CA SER A 274 7.82 69.71 26.31
C SER A 274 8.22 68.39 25.69
N GLN A 275 8.76 67.49 26.54
CA GLN A 275 9.15 66.15 26.18
C GLN A 275 8.68 65.20 27.27
N THR A 276 8.03 64.11 26.90
CA THR A 276 7.48 63.15 27.85
C THR A 276 7.94 61.70 27.47
N ASN A 277 8.31 60.95 28.49
CA ASN A 277 8.66 59.52 28.38
C ASN A 277 7.70 58.73 29.25
N ASN A 278 6.94 57.86 28.65
CA ASN A 278 5.99 56.99 29.36
C ASN A 278 6.42 55.54 29.28
N VAL A 279 6.40 54.85 30.38
CA VAL A 279 6.61 53.39 30.43
C VAL A 279 5.34 52.76 31.02
N GLY A 280 4.86 51.73 30.38
CA GLY A 280 3.62 51.07 30.79
C GLY A 280 3.58 49.61 30.42
N ILE A 281 2.41 49.02 30.61
CA ILE A 281 2.08 47.65 30.18
C ILE A 281 0.97 47.76 29.15
N ALA A 282 1.20 47.18 27.98
CA ALA A 282 0.18 47.03 26.94
C ALA A 282 -0.53 45.69 27.14
N LEU A 283 -1.84 45.70 27.04
CA LEU A 283 -2.72 44.54 27.09
C LEU A 283 -3.66 44.62 25.90
N THR A 284 -3.65 43.53 25.08
CA THR A 284 -4.50 43.42 23.89
C THR A 284 -5.23 42.10 23.95
N MET A 285 -6.53 42.09 23.69
CA MET A 285 -7.36 40.88 23.68
C MET A 285 -8.53 41.10 22.71
N ASP A 286 -8.73 40.14 21.81
CA ASP A 286 -9.91 40.11 20.95
C ASP A 286 -11.16 39.72 21.78
N LEU A 287 -12.20 40.56 21.75
CA LEU A 287 -13.43 40.27 22.46
C LEU A 287 -14.38 39.42 21.58
N PRO A 288 -14.67 38.16 21.97
CA PRO A 288 -15.51 37.27 21.17
C PRO A 288 -17.01 37.59 21.35
N ILE A 289 -17.42 38.79 20.93
CA ILE A 289 -18.81 39.27 21.10
C ILE A 289 -19.67 38.87 19.91
N LEU A 290 -19.13 39.00 18.69
CA LEU A 290 -19.84 38.69 17.43
C LEU A 290 -19.58 37.25 16.93
N ASN A 291 -18.41 36.75 17.17
CA ASN A 291 -18.00 35.42 16.73
C ASN A 291 -17.43 34.63 17.93
N ILE A 292 -18.21 33.71 18.44
CA ILE A 292 -17.84 32.76 19.50
C ILE A 292 -17.49 31.37 18.94
N ASN A 293 -17.09 31.29 17.67
CA ASN A 293 -16.82 30.05 16.95
C ASN A 293 -17.99 29.04 16.97
N GLY A 294 -19.23 29.54 16.91
CA GLY A 294 -20.42 28.68 16.90
C GLY A 294 -20.50 27.77 15.69
N GLY A 295 -20.14 28.28 14.49
CA GLY A 295 -20.08 27.52 13.26
C GLY A 295 -19.04 26.40 13.28
N GLY A 296 -17.82 26.68 13.75
CA GLY A 296 -16.74 25.69 13.88
C GLY A 296 -17.12 24.53 14.81
N ARG A 297 -17.67 24.87 15.99
CA ARG A 297 -18.18 23.88 16.96
C ARG A 297 -19.33 23.04 16.40
N ALA A 298 -20.27 23.66 15.68
CA ALA A 298 -21.40 22.96 15.08
C ALA A 298 -20.90 21.98 13.99
N LYS A 299 -20.00 22.42 13.12
CA LYS A 299 -19.35 21.56 12.12
C LYS A 299 -18.63 20.38 12.76
N ALA A 300 -17.72 20.62 13.70
CA ALA A 300 -16.94 19.59 14.37
C ALA A 300 -17.84 18.58 15.13
N SER A 301 -18.96 19.03 15.71
CA SER A 301 -19.96 18.14 16.32
C SER A 301 -20.60 17.20 15.29
N LYS A 302 -20.88 17.67 14.08
CA LYS A 302 -21.40 16.82 12.98
C LYS A 302 -20.33 15.88 12.45
N ASP A 303 -19.07 16.29 12.41
CA ASP A 303 -17.94 15.41 12.03
C ASP A 303 -17.79 14.26 13.05
N VAL A 304 -17.97 14.50 14.36
CA VAL A 304 -18.00 13.44 15.38
C VAL A 304 -19.14 12.47 15.14
N LEU A 305 -20.35 12.97 14.83
CA LEU A 305 -21.48 12.09 14.48
C LEU A 305 -21.18 11.25 13.24
N ALA A 306 -20.66 11.85 12.18
CA ALA A 306 -20.29 11.15 10.96
C ALA A 306 -19.23 10.05 11.22
N ALA A 307 -18.18 10.38 11.99
CA ALA A 307 -17.15 9.42 12.38
C ALA A 307 -17.70 8.26 13.23
N SER A 308 -18.63 8.53 14.13
CA SER A 308 -19.28 7.50 14.96
C SER A 308 -20.14 6.55 14.13
N LEU A 309 -20.89 7.08 13.14
CA LEU A 309 -21.66 6.29 12.20
C LEU A 309 -20.76 5.43 11.31
N ASN A 310 -19.66 6.02 10.84
CA ASN A 310 -18.66 5.28 10.05
C ASN A 310 -18.07 4.12 10.85
N LEU A 311 -17.66 4.33 12.10
CA LEU A 311 -17.16 3.27 12.97
C LEU A 311 -18.18 2.13 13.14
N ARG A 312 -19.46 2.46 13.33
CA ARG A 312 -20.53 1.47 13.42
C ARG A 312 -20.67 0.66 12.12
N ASN A 313 -20.65 1.35 10.96
CA ASN A 313 -20.75 0.71 9.66
C ASN A 313 -19.56 -0.20 9.40
N ILE A 314 -18.32 0.25 9.63
CA ILE A 314 -17.10 -0.54 9.50
C ILE A 314 -17.13 -1.78 10.39
N LYS A 315 -17.68 -1.67 11.61
CA LYS A 315 -17.84 -2.81 12.51
C LYS A 315 -18.81 -3.87 11.95
N GLN A 316 -19.88 -3.45 11.30
CA GLN A 316 -20.84 -4.36 10.64
C GLN A 316 -20.24 -4.97 9.39
N GLU A 317 -19.63 -4.16 8.51
CA GLU A 317 -18.91 -4.62 7.33
C GLU A 317 -17.84 -5.67 7.67
N SER A 318 -17.02 -5.41 8.69
CA SER A 318 -15.95 -6.32 9.09
C SER A 318 -16.46 -7.70 9.50
N LYS A 319 -17.65 -7.79 10.09
CA LYS A 319 -18.28 -9.08 10.41
C LYS A 319 -18.72 -9.83 9.14
N LEU A 320 -19.25 -9.10 8.15
CA LEU A 320 -19.65 -9.70 6.88
C LEU A 320 -18.41 -10.11 6.06
N ASP A 321 -17.38 -9.28 6.04
CA ASP A 321 -16.12 -9.57 5.35
C ASP A 321 -15.50 -10.87 5.86
N ILE A 322 -15.42 -11.06 7.19
CA ILE A 322 -14.83 -12.27 7.74
C ILE A 322 -15.63 -13.51 7.40
N GLN A 323 -16.97 -13.44 7.48
CA GLN A 323 -17.84 -14.54 7.07
C GLN A 323 -17.63 -14.89 5.60
N SER A 324 -17.58 -13.88 4.74
CA SER A 324 -17.35 -14.05 3.30
C SER A 324 -15.98 -14.70 3.02
N TRP A 325 -14.91 -14.20 3.64
CA TRP A 325 -13.57 -14.75 3.43
C TRP A 325 -13.43 -16.18 3.95
N VAL A 326 -14.02 -16.50 5.11
CA VAL A 326 -14.03 -17.87 5.66
C VAL A 326 -14.82 -18.82 4.76
N GLN A 327 -15.98 -18.41 4.27
CA GLN A 327 -16.77 -19.22 3.32
C GLN A 327 -15.99 -19.45 2.02
N LYS A 328 -15.40 -18.39 1.45
CA LYS A 328 -14.60 -18.45 0.22
C LYS A 328 -13.40 -19.40 0.39
N TYR A 329 -12.65 -19.27 1.50
CA TYR A 329 -11.54 -20.16 1.81
C TYR A 329 -11.98 -21.63 1.92
N ASN A 330 -13.04 -21.91 2.68
CA ASN A 330 -13.54 -23.28 2.86
C ASN A 330 -14.01 -23.86 1.52
N GLN A 331 -14.72 -23.10 0.70
CA GLN A 331 -15.17 -23.55 -0.63
C GLN A 331 -13.99 -23.91 -1.55
N TYR A 332 -12.97 -23.07 -1.63
CA TYR A 332 -11.77 -23.37 -2.43
C TYR A 332 -10.99 -24.55 -1.86
N LYS A 333 -10.83 -24.60 -0.54
CA LYS A 333 -10.16 -25.71 0.15
C LYS A 333 -10.82 -27.04 -0.13
N ASP A 334 -12.15 -27.13 -0.02
CA ASP A 334 -12.90 -28.37 -0.23
C ASP A 334 -12.83 -28.79 -1.70
N SER A 335 -12.95 -27.85 -2.63
CA SER A 335 -12.75 -28.08 -4.06
C SER A 335 -11.38 -28.63 -4.37
N LEU A 336 -10.32 -28.00 -3.84
CA LEU A 336 -8.93 -28.42 -4.06
C LEU A 336 -8.57 -29.77 -3.45
N LYS A 337 -9.23 -30.17 -2.36
CA LYS A 337 -9.07 -31.50 -1.72
C LYS A 337 -9.72 -32.62 -2.51
N THR A 338 -10.83 -32.34 -3.20
CA THR A 338 -11.60 -33.36 -3.94
C THR A 338 -11.04 -33.67 -5.32
N ILE A 339 -10.24 -32.77 -5.91
CA ILE A 339 -9.68 -32.97 -7.26
C ILE A 339 -8.51 -33.94 -7.26
N ALA A 340 -8.29 -34.58 -8.41
CA ALA A 340 -7.18 -35.50 -8.61
C ALA A 340 -5.83 -34.79 -8.42
N ASN A 341 -4.88 -35.48 -7.76
CA ASN A 341 -3.52 -34.96 -7.61
C ASN A 341 -2.77 -34.96 -8.97
N LYS A 342 -1.73 -34.13 -9.05
CA LYS A 342 -0.90 -33.93 -10.25
C LYS A 342 -0.36 -35.25 -10.81
N GLU A 343 0.15 -36.14 -9.96
CA GLU A 343 0.71 -37.42 -10.38
C GLU A 343 -0.30 -38.32 -11.10
N LYS A 344 -1.54 -38.33 -10.64
CA LYS A 344 -2.61 -39.13 -11.24
C LYS A 344 -3.00 -38.61 -12.62
N LEU A 345 -2.95 -37.30 -12.79
CA LEU A 345 -3.20 -36.64 -14.09
C LEU A 345 -2.05 -36.88 -15.08
N GLU A 346 -0.81 -36.75 -14.62
CA GLU A 346 0.37 -37.05 -15.45
C GLU A 346 0.39 -38.52 -15.92
N LYS A 347 0.04 -39.48 -15.06
CA LYS A 347 -0.09 -40.89 -15.46
C LYS A 347 -1.16 -41.10 -16.53
N LYS A 348 -2.32 -40.44 -16.40
CA LYS A 348 -3.38 -40.50 -17.42
C LYS A 348 -2.92 -39.88 -18.74
N HIS A 349 -2.25 -38.75 -18.69
CA HIS A 349 -1.73 -38.07 -19.86
C HIS A 349 -0.69 -38.92 -20.62
N LYS A 350 0.31 -39.50 -19.94
CA LYS A 350 1.29 -40.43 -20.52
C LYS A 350 0.62 -41.66 -21.14
N LYS A 351 -0.47 -42.15 -20.57
CA LYS A 351 -1.23 -43.27 -21.17
C LYS A 351 -1.86 -42.84 -22.50
N ILE A 352 -2.43 -41.66 -22.62
CA ILE A 352 -3.03 -41.11 -23.84
C ILE A 352 -1.96 -41.00 -24.93
N GLU A 353 -0.79 -40.42 -24.61
CA GLU A 353 0.33 -40.34 -25.56
C GLU A 353 0.82 -41.72 -26.04
N SER A 354 0.88 -42.71 -25.13
CA SER A 354 1.27 -44.07 -25.48
C SER A 354 0.26 -44.73 -26.41
N LEU A 355 -1.03 -44.55 -26.19
CA LEU A 355 -2.08 -45.07 -27.07
C LEU A 355 -2.07 -44.40 -28.44
N PHE A 356 -1.78 -43.12 -28.51
CA PHE A 356 -1.60 -42.41 -29.77
C PHE A 356 -0.41 -42.90 -30.56
N LYS A 357 0.75 -43.08 -29.93
CA LYS A 357 1.95 -43.65 -30.58
C LYS A 357 1.71 -45.04 -31.17
N ARG A 358 0.74 -45.78 -30.60
CA ARG A 358 0.31 -47.11 -31.11
C ARG A 358 -0.76 -47.00 -32.19
N GLY A 359 -1.20 -45.81 -32.56
CA GLY A 359 -2.27 -45.60 -33.56
C GLY A 359 -3.67 -45.98 -33.09
N ILE A 360 -3.91 -46.11 -31.78
CA ILE A 360 -5.20 -46.54 -31.20
C ILE A 360 -6.17 -45.39 -31.07
N ILE A 361 -5.68 -44.16 -30.86
CA ILE A 361 -6.51 -42.96 -30.72
C ILE A 361 -6.17 -41.92 -31.79
N SER A 362 -7.15 -41.08 -32.15
CA SER A 362 -7.01 -40.02 -33.15
C SER A 362 -6.18 -38.83 -32.70
N THR A 363 -5.66 -38.05 -33.61
CA THR A 363 -4.96 -36.79 -33.37
C THR A 363 -5.85 -35.81 -32.64
N SER A 364 -7.13 -35.71 -32.98
CA SER A 364 -8.11 -34.84 -32.37
C SER A 364 -8.24 -35.13 -30.88
N LEU A 365 -8.24 -36.39 -30.45
CA LEU A 365 -8.33 -36.80 -29.07
C LEU A 365 -7.05 -36.41 -28.29
N VAL A 366 -5.88 -36.45 -28.94
CA VAL A 366 -4.63 -35.99 -28.32
C VAL A 366 -4.68 -34.47 -28.09
N ILE A 367 -5.08 -33.70 -29.09
CA ILE A 367 -5.22 -32.25 -28.99
C ILE A 367 -6.15 -31.90 -27.83
N GLU A 368 -7.34 -32.53 -27.80
CA GLU A 368 -8.33 -32.29 -26.76
C GLU A 368 -7.83 -32.66 -25.35
N SER A 369 -7.09 -33.77 -25.21
CA SER A 369 -6.55 -34.18 -23.93
C SER A 369 -5.49 -33.20 -23.39
N HIS A 370 -4.64 -32.65 -24.24
CA HIS A 370 -3.67 -31.61 -23.86
C HIS A 370 -4.39 -30.31 -23.49
N ARG A 371 -5.41 -29.91 -24.27
CA ARG A 371 -6.22 -28.72 -23.98
C ARG A 371 -6.89 -28.84 -22.61
N GLN A 372 -7.57 -29.97 -22.33
CA GLN A 372 -8.23 -30.23 -21.06
C GLN A 372 -7.27 -30.27 -19.88
N LEU A 373 -6.07 -30.83 -20.06
CA LEU A 373 -5.05 -30.86 -19.01
C LEU A 373 -4.61 -29.43 -18.63
N ILE A 374 -4.32 -28.60 -19.61
CA ILE A 374 -3.88 -27.22 -19.39
C ILE A 374 -4.99 -26.38 -18.76
N GLU A 375 -6.24 -26.51 -19.26
CA GLU A 375 -7.40 -25.84 -18.70
C GLU A 375 -7.65 -26.24 -17.24
N PHE A 376 -7.51 -27.53 -16.93
CA PHE A 376 -7.58 -28.01 -15.56
C PHE A 376 -6.51 -27.35 -14.65
N PHE A 377 -5.25 -27.25 -15.10
CA PHE A 377 -4.22 -26.59 -14.31
C PHE A 377 -4.49 -25.09 -14.14
N ASN A 378 -4.96 -24.39 -15.17
CA ASN A 378 -5.34 -22.98 -15.07
C ASN A 378 -6.46 -22.78 -14.01
N THR A 379 -7.53 -23.56 -14.10
CA THR A 379 -8.65 -23.50 -13.13
C THR A 379 -8.17 -23.85 -11.72
N ARG A 380 -7.35 -24.89 -11.58
CA ARG A 380 -6.77 -25.25 -10.28
C ARG A 380 -5.96 -24.10 -9.69
N PHE A 381 -5.14 -23.42 -10.49
CA PHE A 381 -4.33 -22.30 -10.03
C PHE A 381 -5.17 -21.08 -9.67
N GLU A 382 -6.29 -20.83 -10.35
CA GLU A 382 -7.26 -19.82 -9.94
C GLU A 382 -7.85 -20.13 -8.55
N PHE A 383 -8.21 -21.38 -8.30
CA PHE A 383 -8.69 -21.82 -6.99
C PHE A 383 -7.60 -21.73 -5.90
N GLU A 384 -6.35 -22.11 -6.21
CA GLU A 384 -5.22 -21.92 -5.31
C GLU A 384 -4.98 -20.43 -4.97
N ASN A 385 -5.06 -19.54 -5.94
CA ASN A 385 -4.92 -18.10 -5.74
C ASN A 385 -6.08 -17.55 -4.90
N GLY A 386 -7.31 -17.97 -5.19
CA GLY A 386 -8.49 -17.59 -4.42
C GLY A 386 -8.44 -18.09 -2.98
N ALA A 387 -7.95 -19.31 -2.74
CA ALA A 387 -7.73 -19.83 -1.39
C ALA A 387 -6.62 -19.06 -0.65
N THR A 388 -5.52 -18.74 -1.34
CA THR A 388 -4.43 -17.93 -0.77
C THR A 388 -4.91 -16.53 -0.41
N GLU A 389 -5.60 -15.86 -1.31
CA GLU A 389 -6.17 -14.53 -1.08
C GLU A 389 -7.12 -14.54 0.13
N ALA A 390 -8.02 -15.51 0.19
CA ALA A 390 -8.96 -15.65 1.29
C ALA A 390 -8.24 -15.90 2.61
N LEU A 391 -7.26 -16.81 2.64
CA LEU A 391 -6.47 -17.14 3.82
C LEU A 391 -5.72 -15.91 4.37
N TRP A 392 -5.05 -15.17 3.50
CA TRP A 392 -4.26 -14.01 3.92
C TRP A 392 -5.14 -12.83 4.32
N ASN A 393 -6.33 -12.66 3.71
CA ASN A 393 -7.32 -11.68 4.19
C ASN A 393 -7.89 -12.08 5.57
N ILE A 394 -8.07 -13.38 5.86
CA ILE A 394 -8.45 -13.83 7.20
C ILE A 394 -7.35 -13.49 8.21
N TYR A 395 -6.08 -13.72 7.89
CA TYR A 395 -4.95 -13.33 8.76
C TYR A 395 -4.90 -11.81 8.99
N LYS A 396 -5.20 -11.00 7.96
CA LYS A 396 -5.31 -9.55 8.09
C LYS A 396 -6.44 -9.14 9.03
N LEU A 397 -7.61 -9.75 8.89
CA LEU A 397 -8.78 -9.49 9.75
C LEU A 397 -8.53 -9.87 11.22
N ASN A 398 -7.72 -10.90 11.46
CA ASN A 398 -7.30 -11.30 12.80
C ASN A 398 -6.16 -10.44 13.37
N GLY A 399 -5.52 -9.58 12.58
CA GLY A 399 -4.31 -8.85 12.97
C GLY A 399 -3.04 -9.73 13.08
N GLU A 400 -3.03 -10.90 12.45
CA GLU A 400 -1.93 -11.87 12.54
C GLU A 400 -0.99 -11.86 11.34
N ILE A 401 -1.30 -11.08 10.30
CA ILE A 401 -0.66 -11.16 8.97
C ILE A 401 0.87 -10.96 9.02
N GLU A 402 1.37 -10.10 9.92
CA GLU A 402 2.79 -9.79 10.01
C GLU A 402 3.63 -10.97 10.52
N ASN A 403 3.04 -11.83 11.33
CA ASN A 403 3.68 -12.99 11.94
C ASN A 403 3.53 -14.28 11.12
N LYS A 404 2.73 -14.25 10.05
CA LYS A 404 2.50 -15.44 9.21
C LYS A 404 3.64 -15.65 8.23
N LYS A 405 3.92 -16.92 8.00
CA LYS A 405 4.95 -17.40 7.06
C LYS A 405 4.29 -18.07 5.86
N LEU A 406 4.99 -18.07 4.74
CA LEU A 406 4.61 -18.75 3.49
C LEU A 406 5.04 -20.22 3.51
#